data_9778575712b676798886911c0e9bc952
#
_entry.id   9778575712b676798886911c0e9bc952
#
_cell.length_a   1.000
_cell.length_b   1.000
_cell.length_c   1.000
_cell.angle_alpha   90.00
_cell.angle_beta   90.00
_cell.angle_gamma   90.00
#
_symmetry.space_group_name_H-M   'P 1'
#
loop_
_entity.id
_entity.type
_entity.pdbx_description
1 polymer ?
#
loop_
_entity_poly.entity_id
_entity_poly.type
_entity_poly.pdbx_seq_one_letter_code
_entity_poly.pdbx_strand_id
1 'polypeptide(L)'
;MLNEYLIVEKSALPDYFLKVIEARHLLESGACAQVIDAVHAVGISRSTYYKYKDRILEPSQLTIGRKASLMLTLNHQAGMLSKVLAAVSACRANILTITQSLPIHGKASIMLSIDLSQLTEPMDALIESLDAIEGVEHVRLLALE
;
A
#
# COMPACT_ATOMS: atom_id res chain seq x y z
N MET A 1 0.87 8.98 11.89
CA MET A 1 0.51 9.55 10.57
C MET A 1 -1.01 9.67 10.35
N LEU A 2 -1.79 8.64 10.57
CA LEU A 2 -3.26 8.75 10.43
C LEU A 2 -3.93 9.69 11.45
N ASN A 3 -3.30 9.99 12.56
CA ASN A 3 -3.83 10.91 13.58
C ASN A 3 -3.86 12.39 13.15
N GLU A 4 -3.24 12.72 12.03
CA GLU A 4 -3.22 14.09 11.48
C GLU A 4 -4.31 14.32 10.43
N TYR A 5 -5.07 13.28 10.06
CA TYR A 5 -6.11 13.35 9.04
C TYR A 5 -7.49 13.04 9.59
N LEU A 6 -8.49 13.66 8.99
CA LEU A 6 -9.89 13.36 9.25
C LEU A 6 -10.52 12.82 7.95
N ILE A 7 -11.45 11.89 8.10
CA ILE A 7 -12.30 11.45 6.99
C ILE A 7 -13.54 12.33 6.98
N VAL A 8 -13.76 13.01 5.87
CA VAL A 8 -14.86 13.94 5.68
C VAL A 8 -15.63 13.58 4.41
N GLU A 9 -16.96 13.60 4.48
CA GLU A 9 -17.79 13.41 3.28
C GLU A 9 -17.56 14.53 2.28
N LYS A 10 -17.45 14.19 0.99
CA LYS A 10 -17.17 15.17 -0.07
C LYS A 10 -18.16 16.33 -0.11
N SER A 11 -19.42 16.07 0.18
CA SER A 11 -20.49 17.10 0.20
C SER A 11 -20.32 18.16 1.28
N ALA A 12 -19.56 17.86 2.34
CA ALA A 12 -19.26 18.80 3.43
C ALA A 12 -18.02 19.66 3.15
N LEU A 13 -17.31 19.41 2.06
CA LEU A 13 -16.09 20.12 1.69
C LEU A 13 -16.41 21.31 0.77
N PRO A 14 -15.61 22.40 0.83
CA PRO A 14 -15.63 23.42 -0.19
C PRO A 14 -15.32 22.87 -1.58
N ASP A 15 -15.97 23.37 -2.61
CA ASP A 15 -15.81 22.92 -4.00
C ASP A 15 -14.36 22.96 -4.49
N TYR A 16 -13.57 23.91 -4.04
CA TYR A 16 -12.19 24.05 -4.48
C TYR A 16 -11.29 22.89 -4.02
N PHE A 17 -11.65 22.13 -2.98
CA PHE A 17 -10.92 20.92 -2.61
C PHE A 17 -11.05 19.82 -3.67
N LEU A 18 -12.26 19.64 -4.20
CA LEU A 18 -12.49 18.68 -5.29
C LEU A 18 -11.79 19.12 -6.57
N LYS A 19 -11.76 20.42 -6.83
CA LYS A 19 -11.06 21.01 -7.99
C LYS A 19 -9.54 20.84 -7.90
N VAL A 20 -8.96 20.88 -6.71
CA VAL A 20 -7.54 20.54 -6.51
C VAL A 20 -7.26 19.09 -6.92
N ILE A 21 -8.13 18.15 -6.57
CA ILE A 21 -8.02 16.73 -6.97
C ILE A 21 -8.15 16.61 -8.51
N GLU A 22 -9.11 17.27 -9.12
CA GLU A 22 -9.29 17.27 -10.58
C GLU A 22 -8.05 17.82 -11.31
N ALA A 23 -7.48 18.94 -10.84
CA ALA A 23 -6.27 19.51 -11.41
C ALA A 23 -5.08 18.53 -11.29
N ARG A 24 -4.95 17.87 -10.17
CA ARG A 24 -3.92 16.82 -9.98
C ARG A 24 -4.11 15.67 -10.95
N HIS A 25 -5.33 15.18 -11.16
CA HIS A 25 -5.62 14.12 -12.14
C HIS A 25 -5.27 14.55 -13.57
N LEU A 26 -5.53 15.80 -13.94
CA LEU A 26 -5.16 16.33 -15.26
C LEU A 26 -3.64 16.33 -15.48
N LEU A 27 -2.87 16.61 -14.44
CA LEU A 27 -1.41 16.57 -14.48
C LEU A 27 -0.88 15.13 -14.52
N GLU A 28 -1.39 14.25 -13.68
CA GLU A 28 -0.96 12.85 -13.58
C GLU A 28 -1.32 12.04 -14.84
N SER A 29 -2.45 12.32 -15.45
CA SER A 29 -2.88 11.65 -16.70
C SER A 29 -2.18 12.19 -17.96
N GLY A 30 -1.46 13.30 -17.84
CA GLY A 30 -0.83 13.96 -18.98
C GLY A 30 -1.78 14.81 -19.84
N ALA A 31 -3.07 14.96 -19.45
CA ALA A 31 -4.04 15.83 -20.13
C ALA A 31 -3.61 17.30 -20.08
N CYS A 32 -2.94 17.71 -19.01
CA CYS A 32 -2.27 19.00 -18.88
C CYS A 32 -0.80 18.79 -18.56
N ALA A 33 0.09 19.48 -19.26
CA ALA A 33 1.52 19.39 -19.04
C ALA A 33 2.01 20.27 -17.88
N GLN A 34 1.33 21.37 -17.62
CA GLN A 34 1.73 22.37 -16.63
C GLN A 34 0.59 22.66 -15.63
N VAL A 35 1.00 23.04 -14.40
CA VAL A 35 0.06 23.39 -13.34
C VAL A 35 -0.87 24.52 -13.73
N ILE A 36 -0.36 25.54 -14.43
CA ILE A 36 -1.17 26.68 -14.89
C ILE A 36 -2.34 26.25 -15.78
N ASP A 37 -2.12 25.29 -16.66
CA ASP A 37 -3.16 24.78 -17.55
C ASP A 37 -4.20 23.96 -16.77
N ALA A 38 -3.76 23.12 -15.85
CA ALA A 38 -4.64 22.31 -15.02
C ALA A 38 -5.53 23.16 -14.11
N VAL A 39 -4.97 24.14 -13.41
CA VAL A 39 -5.74 25.02 -12.51
C VAL A 39 -6.70 25.92 -13.27
N HIS A 40 -6.31 26.38 -14.46
CA HIS A 40 -7.19 27.17 -15.33
C HIS A 40 -8.37 26.32 -15.81
N ALA A 41 -8.13 25.08 -16.21
CA ALA A 41 -9.17 24.16 -16.67
C ALA A 41 -10.24 23.89 -15.61
N VAL A 42 -9.88 23.80 -14.34
CA VAL A 42 -10.80 23.52 -13.24
C VAL A 42 -11.29 24.79 -12.52
N GLY A 43 -10.72 25.96 -12.83
CA GLY A 43 -11.18 27.25 -12.31
C GLY A 43 -10.69 27.60 -10.90
N ILE A 44 -9.49 27.19 -10.54
CA ILE A 44 -8.82 27.59 -9.28
C ILE A 44 -7.52 28.34 -9.55
N SER A 45 -6.98 29.01 -8.54
CA SER A 45 -5.69 29.67 -8.63
C SER A 45 -4.54 28.68 -8.41
N ARG A 46 -3.35 29.02 -8.91
CA ARG A 46 -2.14 28.24 -8.61
C ARG A 46 -1.85 28.19 -7.11
N SER A 47 -2.04 29.29 -6.39
CA SER A 47 -1.80 29.34 -4.95
C SER A 47 -2.74 28.41 -4.19
N THR A 48 -4.00 28.28 -4.58
CA THR A 48 -4.94 27.31 -4.00
C THR A 48 -4.46 25.88 -4.26
N TYR A 49 -4.06 25.59 -5.49
CA TYR A 49 -3.55 24.27 -5.85
C TYR A 49 -2.33 23.89 -5.01
N TYR A 50 -1.29 24.75 -4.95
CA TYR A 50 -0.07 24.46 -4.19
C TYR A 50 -0.29 24.39 -2.69
N LYS A 51 -1.26 25.13 -2.15
CA LYS A 51 -1.61 25.07 -0.73
C LYS A 51 -2.15 23.72 -0.31
N TYR A 52 -2.94 23.07 -1.17
CA TYR A 52 -3.72 21.88 -0.82
C TYR A 52 -3.28 20.59 -1.54
N LYS A 53 -2.46 20.66 -2.57
CA LYS A 53 -2.10 19.49 -3.40
C LYS A 53 -1.58 18.27 -2.62
N ASP A 54 -0.88 18.49 -1.53
CA ASP A 54 -0.30 17.44 -0.70
C ASP A 54 -1.07 17.21 0.61
N ARG A 55 -2.15 17.94 0.82
CA ARG A 55 -2.97 17.90 2.03
C ARG A 55 -4.33 17.25 1.81
N ILE A 56 -4.77 17.16 0.57
CA ILE A 56 -6.02 16.50 0.18
C ILE A 56 -5.64 15.22 -0.54
N LEU A 57 -5.94 14.09 0.09
CA LEU A 57 -5.59 12.77 -0.41
C LEU A 57 -6.85 11.99 -0.72
N GLU A 58 -6.84 11.27 -1.83
CA GLU A 58 -7.89 10.32 -2.15
C GLU A 58 -7.65 8.98 -1.44
N PRO A 59 -8.70 8.18 -1.20
CA PRO A 59 -8.55 6.87 -0.58
C PRO A 59 -7.55 5.96 -1.29
N SER A 60 -7.46 6.05 -2.63
CA SER A 60 -6.49 5.32 -3.43
C SER A 60 -5.04 5.72 -3.10
N GLN A 61 -4.79 6.98 -2.77
CA GLN A 61 -3.47 7.45 -2.37
C GLN A 61 -3.11 7.02 -0.95
N LEU A 62 -4.09 6.91 -0.07
CA LEU A 62 -3.90 6.35 1.27
C LEU A 62 -3.59 4.85 1.23
N THR A 63 -4.12 4.15 0.22
CA THR A 63 -3.84 2.73 -0.01
C THR A 63 -2.53 2.48 -0.75
N ILE A 64 -2.10 3.38 -1.62
CA ILE A 64 -0.81 3.27 -2.36
C ILE A 64 0.40 3.24 -1.42
N GLY A 65 0.27 3.78 -0.21
CA GLY A 65 1.31 3.75 0.80
C GLY A 65 1.22 2.58 1.78
N ARG A 66 0.21 1.74 1.72
CA ARG A 66 0.07 0.63 2.66
C ARG A 66 0.99 -0.52 2.28
N LYS A 67 2.09 -0.59 2.97
CA LYS A 67 3.06 -1.66 2.86
C LYS A 67 3.20 -2.36 4.20
N ALA A 68 3.36 -3.66 4.18
CA ALA A 68 3.71 -4.42 5.37
C ALA A 68 5.03 -5.14 5.16
N SER A 69 5.81 -5.21 6.22
CA SER A 69 7.01 -6.05 6.28
C SER A 69 6.74 -7.21 7.22
N LEU A 70 6.83 -8.41 6.69
CA LEU A 70 6.66 -9.65 7.44
C LEU A 70 7.98 -10.40 7.53
N MET A 71 8.22 -11.03 8.67
CA MET A 71 9.29 -12.00 8.86
C MET A 71 8.69 -13.33 9.25
N LEU A 72 9.22 -14.40 8.68
CA LEU A 72 8.83 -15.78 9.01
C LEU A 72 10.01 -16.73 8.85
N THR A 73 9.92 -17.86 9.50
CA THR A 73 10.89 -18.93 9.41
C THR A 73 10.30 -20.11 8.64
N LEU A 74 11.04 -20.65 7.69
CA LEU A 74 10.64 -21.81 6.90
C LEU A 74 11.55 -23.01 7.19
N ASN A 75 10.98 -24.20 7.16
CA ASN A 75 11.77 -25.41 6.97
C ASN A 75 12.43 -25.39 5.59
N HIS A 76 13.70 -25.74 5.52
CA HIS A 76 14.43 -25.80 4.25
C HIS A 76 14.05 -27.07 3.49
N GLN A 77 12.92 -27.02 2.80
CA GLN A 77 12.39 -28.09 1.96
C GLN A 77 11.92 -27.54 0.62
N ALA A 78 12.01 -28.34 -0.41
CA ALA A 78 11.52 -27.96 -1.73
C ALA A 78 10.02 -27.63 -1.69
N GLY A 79 9.63 -26.52 -2.33
CA GLY A 79 8.25 -26.07 -2.43
C GLY A 79 7.71 -25.23 -1.26
N MET A 80 8.47 -25.07 -0.17
CA MET A 80 8.02 -24.26 0.97
C MET A 80 7.82 -22.78 0.61
N LEU A 81 8.78 -22.20 -0.09
CA LEU A 81 8.66 -20.81 -0.55
C LEU A 81 7.44 -20.62 -1.47
N SER A 82 7.21 -21.56 -2.38
CA SER A 82 6.06 -21.53 -3.28
C SER A 82 4.73 -21.53 -2.53
N LYS A 83 4.61 -22.28 -1.44
CA LYS A 83 3.41 -22.27 -0.59
C LYS A 83 3.17 -20.92 0.07
N VAL A 84 4.22 -20.28 0.56
CA VAL A 84 4.16 -18.93 1.14
C VAL A 84 3.71 -17.91 0.10
N LEU A 85 4.32 -17.93 -1.07
CA LEU A 85 3.96 -17.02 -2.18
C LEU A 85 2.53 -17.23 -2.64
N ALA A 86 2.05 -18.47 -2.71
CA ALA A 86 0.67 -18.78 -3.07
C ALA A 86 -0.33 -18.25 -2.03
N ALA A 87 -0.03 -18.37 -0.74
CA ALA A 87 -0.89 -17.84 0.33
C ALA A 87 -0.99 -16.31 0.27
N VAL A 88 0.12 -15.62 0.04
CA VAL A 88 0.14 -14.16 -0.13
C VAL A 88 -0.69 -13.74 -1.35
N SER A 89 -0.51 -14.42 -2.48
CA SER A 89 -1.26 -14.15 -3.71
C SER A 89 -2.75 -14.41 -3.55
N ALA A 90 -3.16 -15.42 -2.81
CA ALA A 90 -4.56 -15.74 -2.55
C ALA A 90 -5.30 -14.61 -1.82
N CYS A 91 -4.61 -13.87 -0.97
CA CYS A 91 -5.15 -12.69 -0.28
C CYS A 91 -5.08 -11.40 -1.13
N ARG A 92 -4.63 -11.49 -2.37
CA ARG A 92 -4.39 -10.35 -3.27
C ARG A 92 -3.40 -9.32 -2.74
N ALA A 93 -2.47 -9.75 -1.89
CA ALA A 93 -1.30 -8.96 -1.56
C ALA A 93 -0.24 -9.11 -2.65
N ASN A 94 0.41 -8.02 -3.01
CA ASN A 94 1.49 -8.04 -4.00
C ASN A 94 2.84 -8.01 -3.32
N ILE A 95 3.73 -8.94 -3.68
CA ILE A 95 5.07 -9.01 -3.11
C ILE A 95 5.96 -7.97 -3.80
N LEU A 96 6.51 -7.05 -3.02
CA LEU A 96 7.43 -6.02 -3.49
C LEU A 96 8.87 -6.49 -3.42
N THR A 97 9.27 -7.07 -2.29
CA THR A 97 10.60 -7.62 -2.09
C THR A 97 10.52 -8.92 -1.28
N ILE A 98 11.47 -9.79 -1.52
CA ILE A 98 11.67 -11.02 -0.78
C ILE A 98 13.16 -11.20 -0.52
N THR A 99 13.52 -11.46 0.72
CA THR A 99 14.88 -11.75 1.12
C THR A 99 14.88 -13.03 1.94
N GLN A 100 15.70 -13.99 1.54
CA GLN A 100 15.85 -15.26 2.23
C GLN A 100 17.28 -15.40 2.73
N SER A 101 17.44 -15.78 3.99
CA SER A 101 18.75 -16.13 4.55
C SER A 101 19.22 -17.51 4.07
N LEU A 102 20.52 -17.75 4.18
CA LEU A 102 21.03 -19.10 4.02
C LEU A 102 20.46 -20.01 5.13
N PRO A 103 20.11 -21.27 4.81
CA PRO A 103 19.58 -22.18 5.80
C PRO A 103 20.60 -22.46 6.90
N ILE A 104 20.14 -22.43 8.15
CA ILE A 104 20.91 -22.82 9.33
C ILE A 104 20.07 -23.83 10.10
N HIS A 105 20.66 -24.98 10.39
CA HIS A 105 19.96 -26.10 11.06
C HIS A 105 18.63 -26.49 10.39
N GLY A 106 18.62 -26.48 9.05
CA GLY A 106 17.43 -26.85 8.27
C GLY A 106 16.31 -25.82 8.24
N LYS A 107 16.57 -24.60 8.68
CA LYS A 107 15.60 -23.49 8.67
C LYS A 107 16.18 -22.25 8.01
N ALA A 108 15.34 -21.54 7.27
CA ALA A 108 15.67 -20.27 6.65
C ALA A 108 14.71 -19.18 7.13
N SER A 109 15.22 -17.98 7.32
CA SER A 109 14.40 -16.80 7.59
C SER A 109 14.06 -16.09 6.29
N ILE A 110 12.81 -15.69 6.16
CA ILE A 110 12.33 -14.91 5.02
C ILE A 110 11.78 -13.57 5.52
N MET A 111 12.16 -12.51 4.84
CA MET A 111 11.58 -11.19 4.99
C MET A 111 10.82 -10.85 3.71
N LEU A 112 9.54 -10.51 3.85
CA LEU A 112 8.66 -10.10 2.77
C LEU A 112 8.24 -8.66 2.96
N SER A 113 8.38 -7.84 1.93
CA SER A 113 7.67 -6.56 1.84
C SER A 113 6.53 -6.72 0.86
N ILE A 114 5.33 -6.39 1.29
CA ILE A 114 4.10 -6.59 0.52
C ILE A 114 3.32 -5.29 0.41
N ASP A 115 2.67 -5.11 -0.73
CA ASP A 115 1.71 -4.04 -0.97
C ASP A 115 0.31 -4.57 -0.64
N LEU A 116 -0.39 -3.86 0.23
CA LEU A 116 -1.71 -4.21 0.74
C LEU A 116 -2.86 -3.51 0.02
N SER A 117 -2.58 -2.72 -1.01
CA SER A 117 -3.59 -1.89 -1.70
C SER A 117 -4.76 -2.70 -2.26
N GLN A 118 -4.52 -3.94 -2.65
CA GLN A 118 -5.51 -4.86 -3.20
C GLN A 118 -5.92 -5.97 -2.21
N LEU A 119 -5.49 -5.88 -0.97
CA LEU A 119 -5.79 -6.90 0.04
C LEU A 119 -7.30 -7.04 0.23
N THR A 120 -7.80 -8.26 0.11
CA THR A 120 -9.23 -8.58 0.20
C THR A 120 -9.70 -8.92 1.61
N GLU A 121 -8.76 -9.29 2.47
CA GLU A 121 -9.02 -9.73 3.83
C GLU A 121 -8.20 -8.92 4.86
N PRO A 122 -8.57 -8.93 6.13
CA PRO A 122 -7.77 -8.30 7.18
C PRO A 122 -6.34 -8.87 7.22
N MET A 123 -5.39 -8.05 7.64
CA MET A 123 -3.99 -8.44 7.77
C MET A 123 -3.81 -9.67 8.68
N ASP A 124 -4.61 -9.76 9.74
CA ASP A 124 -4.59 -10.89 10.66
C ASP A 124 -4.92 -12.22 9.95
N ALA A 125 -5.86 -12.20 9.01
CA ALA A 125 -6.21 -13.39 8.22
C ALA A 125 -5.04 -13.84 7.33
N LEU A 126 -4.28 -12.91 6.75
CA LEU A 126 -3.06 -13.24 6.00
C LEU A 126 -2.01 -13.88 6.92
N ILE A 127 -1.78 -13.31 8.09
CA ILE A 127 -0.84 -13.86 9.07
C ILE A 127 -1.25 -15.28 9.50
N GLU A 128 -2.53 -15.48 9.80
CA GLU A 128 -3.07 -16.80 10.14
C GLU A 128 -2.92 -17.80 9.01
N SER A 129 -3.17 -17.39 7.77
CA SER A 129 -2.99 -18.23 6.59
C SER A 129 -1.54 -18.69 6.43
N LEU A 130 -0.58 -17.80 6.67
CA LEU A 130 0.83 -18.12 6.63
C LEU A 130 1.25 -19.04 7.77
N ASP A 131 0.78 -18.77 8.97
CA ASP A 131 1.10 -19.56 10.17
C ASP A 131 0.49 -20.98 10.12
N ALA A 132 -0.58 -21.17 9.37
CA ALA A 132 -1.23 -22.45 9.14
C ALA A 132 -0.47 -23.37 8.15
N ILE A 133 0.50 -22.85 7.41
CA ILE A 133 1.30 -23.65 6.48
C ILE A 133 2.26 -24.54 7.29
N GLU A 134 2.17 -25.84 7.09
CA GLU A 134 3.10 -26.78 7.72
C GLU A 134 4.55 -26.48 7.29
N GLY A 135 5.43 -26.29 8.25
CA GLY A 135 6.83 -25.91 8.02
C GLY A 135 7.10 -24.41 8.07
N VAL A 136 6.08 -23.58 8.25
CA VAL A 136 6.20 -22.15 8.54
C VAL A 136 6.09 -21.93 10.04
N GLU A 137 6.99 -21.12 10.58
CA GLU A 137 7.04 -20.79 11.99
C GLU A 137 7.32 -19.29 12.18
N HIS A 138 6.93 -18.77 13.33
CA HIS A 138 7.28 -17.43 13.77
C HIS A 138 6.92 -16.32 12.77
N VAL A 139 5.69 -16.35 12.26
CA VAL A 139 5.19 -15.25 11.39
C VAL A 139 5.02 -13.99 12.23
N ARG A 140 5.71 -12.92 11.85
CA ARG A 140 5.70 -11.64 12.56
C ARG A 140 5.49 -10.47 11.61
N LEU A 141 4.60 -9.59 11.99
CA LEU A 141 4.50 -8.26 11.36
C LEU A 141 5.58 -7.36 11.97
N LEU A 142 6.53 -6.90 11.14
CA LEU A 142 7.60 -6.00 11.58
C LEU A 142 7.21 -4.53 11.46
N ALA A 143 6.55 -4.18 10.37
CA ALA A 143 6.13 -2.82 10.09
C ALA A 143 4.85 -2.81 9.24
N LEU A 144 4.03 -1.81 9.46
CA LEU A 144 2.87 -1.46 8.67
C LEU A 144 2.97 0.05 8.35
N GLU A 145 3.13 0.39 7.07
CA GLU A 145 3.30 1.76 6.58
C GLU A 145 2.17 2.17 5.63
#